data_55dde241deb98b2bcd9de0f5a80f3c9e
#
_entry.id   55dde241deb98b2bcd9de0f5a80f3c9e
#
_cell.length_a   1.000
_cell.length_b   1.000
_cell.length_c   1.000
_cell.angle_alpha   90.00
_cell.angle_beta   90.00
_cell.angle_gamma   90.00
#
_symmetry.space_group_name_H-M   'P 1'
#
loop_
_entity.id
_entity.type
_entity.pdbx_description
1 polymer ?
#
loop_
_entity_poly.entity_id
_entity_poly.type
_entity_poly.pdbx_seq_one_letter_code
_entity_poly.pdbx_strand_id
1 'polypeptide(L)'
;MKNLLVCLCLCICLGIQAQNKPLRIIFIGAHPDDCDIKGGGTAALFVEMGHQVKFLSVTNGDAGHQSQGGGMLAKRRIAETREVAKRLGVSYDVLDNHDGELLPTLEIRLQIIRKIREWKADVVIAPRSNDYHPDHRYTGVLVQDAAFMVGVPNVAPDIEPLRKNPVFLYFQDNFKKPNPFQADIAVDITPVIDKKLAGLDAHQSQFYEWLPWVGNYEEEVPKDPAKYKAYLLQKRVSKPNAEVQKSLEKWYGATRAAKALYAEAFEICEYGTQPTEADIRRLFPMLKAD
;
A
#
# COMPACT_ATOMS: atom_id res chain seq x y z
N MET A 1 -22.85 -6.78 -72.75
CA MET A 1 -21.67 -6.97 -71.92
C MET A 1 -21.95 -6.20 -70.64
N LYS A 2 -22.33 -6.92 -69.59
CA LYS A 2 -22.68 -6.32 -68.27
C LYS A 2 -21.48 -6.47 -67.32
N ASN A 3 -20.89 -5.35 -66.95
CA ASN A 3 -19.80 -5.32 -65.97
C ASN A 3 -20.38 -5.46 -64.56
N LEU A 4 -20.05 -6.56 -63.90
CA LEU A 4 -20.39 -6.82 -62.50
C LEU A 4 -19.29 -6.25 -61.63
N LEU A 5 -19.57 -5.13 -60.93
CA LEU A 5 -18.68 -4.52 -59.94
C LEU A 5 -18.84 -5.25 -58.63
N VAL A 6 -17.88 -6.06 -58.25
CA VAL A 6 -17.84 -6.72 -56.93
C VAL A 6 -17.22 -5.75 -55.94
N CYS A 7 -18.04 -5.14 -55.03
CA CYS A 7 -17.58 -4.40 -53.87
C CYS A 7 -17.16 -5.38 -52.77
N LEU A 8 -15.85 -5.49 -52.59
CA LEU A 8 -15.25 -6.23 -51.46
C LEU A 8 -15.30 -5.33 -50.22
N CYS A 9 -16.32 -5.49 -49.36
CA CYS A 9 -16.35 -4.87 -48.04
C CYS A 9 -15.34 -5.56 -47.09
N LEU A 10 -14.16 -4.94 -46.87
CA LEU A 10 -13.24 -5.29 -45.81
C LEU A 10 -13.88 -4.88 -44.48
N CYS A 11 -14.52 -5.80 -43.77
CA CYS A 11 -14.87 -5.61 -42.37
C CYS A 11 -13.58 -5.66 -41.54
N ILE A 12 -12.98 -4.52 -41.23
CA ILE A 12 -11.95 -4.38 -40.20
C ILE A 12 -12.64 -4.55 -38.87
N CYS A 13 -12.64 -5.76 -38.32
CA CYS A 13 -12.98 -6.01 -36.94
C CYS A 13 -11.89 -5.39 -36.06
N LEU A 14 -12.03 -4.10 -35.72
CA LEU A 14 -11.32 -3.51 -34.61
C LEU A 14 -11.81 -4.24 -33.35
N GLY A 15 -11.04 -5.22 -32.92
CA GLY A 15 -11.22 -5.82 -31.60
C GLY A 15 -11.06 -4.71 -30.55
N ILE A 16 -12.19 -4.15 -30.10
CA ILE A 16 -12.22 -3.32 -28.89
C ILE A 16 -11.85 -4.28 -27.75
N GLN A 17 -10.57 -4.37 -27.46
CA GLN A 17 -10.13 -4.96 -26.20
C GLN A 17 -10.80 -4.10 -25.12
N ALA A 18 -11.79 -4.69 -24.44
CA ALA A 18 -12.42 -4.04 -23.29
C ALA A 18 -11.31 -3.67 -22.32
N GLN A 19 -10.93 -2.40 -22.32
CA GLN A 19 -9.89 -1.89 -21.43
C GLN A 19 -10.41 -2.09 -20.01
N ASN A 20 -9.88 -3.07 -19.30
CA ASN A 20 -10.27 -3.31 -17.91
C ASN A 20 -10.11 -2.00 -17.14
N LYS A 21 -11.20 -1.54 -16.51
CA LYS A 21 -11.21 -0.32 -15.70
C LYS A 21 -10.04 -0.39 -14.71
N PRO A 22 -9.22 0.68 -14.59
CA PRO A 22 -8.14 0.73 -13.62
C PRO A 22 -8.65 0.42 -12.22
N LEU A 23 -7.96 -0.48 -11.52
CA LEU A 23 -8.22 -0.77 -10.11
C LEU A 23 -7.84 0.45 -9.27
N ARG A 24 -8.49 0.59 -8.12
CA ARG A 24 -8.23 1.63 -7.13
C ARG A 24 -7.82 0.99 -5.82
N ILE A 25 -6.55 1.10 -5.50
CA ILE A 25 -5.96 0.53 -4.30
C ILE A 25 -5.68 1.67 -3.31
N ILE A 26 -6.07 1.48 -2.05
CA ILE A 26 -5.71 2.40 -0.97
C ILE A 26 -4.94 1.65 0.10
N PHE A 27 -3.75 2.16 0.42
CA PHE A 27 -2.95 1.74 1.55
C PHE A 27 -3.16 2.76 2.67
N ILE A 28 -3.47 2.30 3.87
CA ILE A 28 -3.76 3.14 5.04
C ILE A 28 -2.75 2.79 6.12
N GLY A 29 -1.83 3.71 6.40
CA GLY A 29 -0.84 3.61 7.48
C GLY A 29 -1.20 4.53 8.64
N ALA A 30 -0.58 4.34 9.79
CA ALA A 30 -0.73 5.25 10.93
C ALA A 30 0.08 6.53 10.71
N HIS A 31 1.31 6.41 10.22
CA HIS A 31 2.24 7.53 10.05
C HIS A 31 2.62 7.77 8.58
N PRO A 32 3.14 8.97 8.27
CA PRO A 32 3.55 9.33 6.91
C PRO A 32 4.86 8.65 6.46
N ASP A 33 4.89 7.32 6.39
CA ASP A 33 5.96 6.43 5.88
C ASP A 33 5.56 4.95 5.92
N ASP A 34 4.53 4.59 6.70
CA ASP A 34 4.11 3.18 6.86
C ASP A 34 3.74 2.51 5.54
N CYS A 35 2.97 3.22 4.69
CA CYS A 35 2.53 2.70 3.39
C CYS A 35 3.74 2.40 2.49
N ASP A 36 4.74 3.26 2.54
CA ASP A 36 5.98 3.16 1.76
C ASP A 36 6.82 1.96 2.21
N ILE A 37 6.96 1.80 3.53
CA ILE A 37 7.70 0.70 4.14
C ILE A 37 7.04 -0.63 3.81
N LYS A 38 5.72 -0.71 3.96
CA LYS A 38 4.96 -1.96 3.91
C LYS A 38 4.50 -2.37 2.52
N GLY A 39 4.26 -1.39 1.63
CA GLY A 39 3.64 -1.64 0.33
C GLY A 39 4.18 -0.83 -0.85
N GLY A 40 5.29 -0.09 -0.66
CA GLY A 40 5.82 0.81 -1.70
C GLY A 40 6.21 0.13 -3.00
N GLY A 41 6.74 -1.09 -2.94
CA GLY A 41 7.06 -1.88 -4.13
C GLY A 41 5.80 -2.37 -4.87
N THR A 42 4.84 -2.90 -4.14
CA THR A 42 3.54 -3.33 -4.69
C THR A 42 2.78 -2.15 -5.30
N ALA A 43 2.81 -0.99 -4.63
CA ALA A 43 2.24 0.25 -5.15
C ALA A 43 2.87 0.66 -6.48
N ALA A 44 4.20 0.60 -6.58
CA ALA A 44 4.92 0.91 -7.82
C ALA A 44 4.52 -0.04 -8.97
N LEU A 45 4.35 -1.34 -8.70
CA LEU A 45 3.86 -2.30 -9.70
C LEU A 45 2.44 -1.98 -10.16
N PHE A 46 1.53 -1.65 -9.25
CA PHE A 46 0.17 -1.23 -9.62
C PHE A 46 0.18 0.00 -10.52
N VAL A 47 0.98 1.01 -10.18
CA VAL A 47 1.12 2.24 -10.99
C VAL A 47 1.68 1.93 -12.39
N GLU A 48 2.72 1.10 -12.50
CA GLU A 48 3.29 0.68 -13.79
C GLU A 48 2.27 -0.06 -14.67
N MET A 49 1.32 -0.76 -14.05
CA MET A 49 0.24 -1.45 -14.74
C MET A 49 -0.96 -0.54 -15.07
N GLY A 50 -0.86 0.77 -14.79
CA GLY A 50 -1.92 1.75 -15.07
C GLY A 50 -3.05 1.79 -14.06
N HIS A 51 -2.87 1.20 -12.88
CA HIS A 51 -3.83 1.26 -11.77
C HIS A 51 -3.62 2.52 -10.91
N GLN A 52 -4.62 2.89 -10.15
CA GLN A 52 -4.60 4.06 -9.28
C GLN A 52 -4.30 3.64 -7.83
N VAL A 53 -3.27 4.23 -7.25
CA VAL A 53 -2.86 3.96 -5.88
C VAL A 53 -2.94 5.22 -5.04
N LYS A 54 -3.50 5.08 -3.84
CA LYS A 54 -3.49 6.11 -2.80
C LYS A 54 -2.79 5.58 -1.55
N PHE A 55 -1.91 6.39 -0.98
CA PHE A 55 -1.42 6.26 0.38
C PHE A 55 -2.20 7.22 1.27
N LEU A 56 -2.60 6.76 2.44
CA LEU A 56 -3.27 7.55 3.46
C LEU A 56 -2.55 7.34 4.79
N SER A 57 -2.07 8.41 5.39
CA SER A 57 -1.62 8.41 6.77
C SER A 57 -2.75 8.91 7.67
N VAL A 58 -3.04 8.18 8.76
CA VAL A 58 -4.11 8.55 9.70
C VAL A 58 -3.65 9.63 10.66
N THR A 59 -2.34 9.72 10.98
CA THR A 59 -1.75 10.81 11.76
C THR A 59 -0.85 11.69 10.90
N ASN A 60 -0.56 12.89 11.39
CA ASN A 60 0.29 13.87 10.70
C ASN A 60 1.80 13.68 11.01
N GLY A 61 2.15 12.77 11.93
CA GLY A 61 3.54 12.42 12.25
C GLY A 61 4.29 13.48 13.05
N ASP A 62 3.58 14.32 13.80
CA ASP A 62 4.14 15.51 14.48
C ASP A 62 4.91 15.22 15.78
N ALA A 63 5.00 13.95 16.21
CA ALA A 63 5.77 13.53 17.39
C ALA A 63 6.98 12.62 17.08
N GLY A 64 7.08 12.09 15.87
CA GLY A 64 8.10 11.11 15.49
C GLY A 64 9.44 11.73 15.08
N HIS A 65 10.15 12.42 16.02
CA HIS A 65 11.51 12.92 15.80
C HIS A 65 12.17 13.34 17.12
N GLN A 66 13.50 13.17 17.23
CA GLN A 66 14.26 13.42 18.47
C GLN A 66 14.45 14.91 18.83
N SER A 67 14.31 15.84 17.87
CA SER A 67 14.59 17.27 18.10
C SER A 67 13.58 18.22 17.48
N GLN A 68 12.62 17.71 16.71
CA GLN A 68 11.54 18.49 16.11
C GLN A 68 10.20 17.91 16.57
N GLY A 69 9.15 18.75 16.59
CA GLY A 69 7.82 18.31 16.97
C GLY A 69 6.73 19.29 16.54
N GLY A 70 5.48 18.88 16.74
CA GLY A 70 4.30 19.68 16.45
C GLY A 70 4.19 20.07 14.98
N GLY A 71 3.54 21.20 14.71
CA GLY A 71 3.24 21.65 13.35
C GLY A 71 4.46 21.84 12.43
N MET A 72 5.65 22.09 12.99
CA MET A 72 6.89 22.17 12.21
C MET A 72 7.27 20.82 11.60
N LEU A 73 7.23 19.76 12.43
CA LEU A 73 7.52 18.40 11.97
C LEU A 73 6.43 17.88 11.05
N ALA A 74 5.14 18.07 11.39
CA ALA A 74 4.02 17.70 10.53
C ALA A 74 4.17 18.29 9.12
N LYS A 75 4.49 19.59 9.03
CA LYS A 75 4.70 20.27 7.74
C LYS A 75 5.88 19.66 6.95
N ARG A 76 6.97 19.32 7.62
CA ARG A 76 8.13 18.65 7.02
C ARG A 76 7.74 17.28 6.48
N ARG A 77 7.10 16.45 7.29
CA ARG A 77 6.66 15.09 6.89
C ARG A 77 5.64 15.11 5.75
N ILE A 78 4.71 16.07 5.75
CA ILE A 78 3.79 16.29 4.61
C ILE A 78 4.57 16.67 3.33
N ALA A 79 5.64 17.45 3.41
CA ALA A 79 6.47 17.77 2.26
C ALA A 79 7.20 16.50 1.72
N GLU A 80 7.68 15.64 2.62
CA GLU A 80 8.29 14.36 2.30
C GLU A 80 7.28 13.42 1.60
N THR A 81 6.03 13.32 2.09
CA THR A 81 5.00 12.50 1.41
C THR A 81 4.65 13.01 0.01
N ARG A 82 4.71 14.31 -0.24
CA ARG A 82 4.52 14.89 -1.58
C ARG A 82 5.63 14.47 -2.54
N GLU A 83 6.86 14.38 -2.04
CA GLU A 83 7.98 13.91 -2.84
C GLU A 83 7.85 12.40 -3.12
N VAL A 84 7.39 11.59 -2.15
CA VAL A 84 7.03 10.19 -2.39
C VAL A 84 5.98 10.07 -3.49
N ALA A 85 4.89 10.83 -3.38
CA ALA A 85 3.80 10.81 -4.37
C ALA A 85 4.33 11.04 -5.79
N LYS A 86 5.24 11.99 -5.95
CA LYS A 86 5.90 12.29 -7.22
C LYS A 86 6.79 11.13 -7.70
N ARG A 87 7.62 10.56 -6.81
CA ARG A 87 8.58 9.50 -7.16
C ARG A 87 7.91 8.17 -7.51
N LEU A 88 6.84 7.81 -6.80
CA LEU A 88 6.11 6.55 -7.00
C LEU A 88 4.91 6.68 -7.96
N GLY A 89 4.45 7.89 -8.27
CA GLY A 89 3.26 8.12 -9.09
C GLY A 89 1.95 7.79 -8.37
N VAL A 90 1.94 7.86 -7.03
CA VAL A 90 0.76 7.63 -6.19
C VAL A 90 0.12 8.94 -5.73
N SER A 91 -1.14 8.87 -5.28
CA SER A 91 -1.73 9.95 -4.47
C SER A 91 -1.34 9.74 -3.01
N TYR A 92 -1.04 10.80 -2.26
CA TYR A 92 -0.73 10.70 -0.83
C TYR A 92 -1.55 11.72 -0.05
N ASP A 93 -2.41 11.24 0.85
CA ASP A 93 -3.18 12.06 1.79
C ASP A 93 -2.65 11.84 3.22
N VAL A 94 -2.64 12.90 4.02
CA VAL A 94 -2.28 12.86 5.45
C VAL A 94 -3.43 13.50 6.22
N LEU A 95 -4.02 12.77 7.18
CA LEU A 95 -5.04 13.33 8.09
C LEU A 95 -4.33 14.09 9.22
N ASP A 96 -5.04 15.07 9.81
CA ASP A 96 -4.49 15.96 10.82
C ASP A 96 -4.81 15.47 12.25
N ASN A 97 -4.56 14.17 12.51
CA ASN A 97 -4.59 13.62 13.86
C ASN A 97 -3.15 13.57 14.40
N HIS A 98 -2.97 13.83 15.71
CA HIS A 98 -1.65 13.85 16.35
C HIS A 98 -1.02 12.47 16.41
N ASP A 99 0.28 12.42 16.16
CA ASP A 99 1.13 11.21 16.27
C ASP A 99 1.33 10.85 17.76
N GLY A 100 1.16 9.58 18.10
CA GLY A 100 1.23 9.06 19.46
C GLY A 100 -0.07 9.20 20.26
N GLU A 101 -1.06 9.93 19.74
CA GLU A 101 -2.31 10.23 20.43
C GLU A 101 -3.55 9.63 19.72
N LEU A 102 -3.38 8.80 18.71
CA LEU A 102 -4.47 8.23 17.95
C LEU A 102 -5.34 7.33 18.84
N LEU A 103 -6.65 7.61 18.89
CA LEU A 103 -7.66 6.78 19.54
C LEU A 103 -8.72 6.33 18.51
N PRO A 104 -9.35 5.15 18.68
CA PRO A 104 -10.36 4.64 17.75
C PRO A 104 -11.72 5.32 17.97
N THR A 105 -11.77 6.65 17.78
CA THR A 105 -12.98 7.43 17.95
C THR A 105 -13.92 7.33 16.74
N LEU A 106 -15.19 7.64 16.93
CA LEU A 106 -16.17 7.72 15.84
C LEU A 106 -15.77 8.75 14.78
N GLU A 107 -15.21 9.88 15.20
CA GLU A 107 -14.80 10.96 14.31
C GLU A 107 -13.73 10.46 13.32
N ILE A 108 -12.65 9.83 13.82
CA ILE A 108 -11.56 9.34 12.99
C ILE A 108 -12.03 8.18 12.11
N ARG A 109 -12.89 7.29 12.62
CA ARG A 109 -13.52 6.23 11.81
C ARG A 109 -14.30 6.82 10.63
N LEU A 110 -15.08 7.89 10.84
CA LEU A 110 -15.80 8.56 9.77
C LEU A 110 -14.87 9.24 8.75
N GLN A 111 -13.72 9.77 9.19
CA GLN A 111 -12.70 10.28 8.26
C GLN A 111 -12.20 9.16 7.33
N ILE A 112 -11.85 7.99 7.88
CA ILE A 112 -11.37 6.82 7.11
C ILE A 112 -12.47 6.32 6.16
N ILE A 113 -13.71 6.18 6.61
CA ILE A 113 -14.85 5.77 5.76
C ILE A 113 -14.99 6.71 4.56
N ARG A 114 -14.93 8.03 4.78
CA ARG A 114 -15.00 9.03 3.70
C ARG A 114 -13.86 8.84 2.70
N LYS A 115 -12.61 8.67 3.17
CA LYS A 115 -11.46 8.47 2.30
C LYS A 115 -11.57 7.20 1.44
N ILE A 116 -12.03 6.09 2.00
CA ILE A 116 -12.25 4.84 1.25
C ILE A 116 -13.35 5.03 0.18
N ARG A 117 -14.45 5.71 0.54
CA ARG A 117 -15.57 6.00 -0.39
C ARG A 117 -15.19 6.97 -1.50
N GLU A 118 -14.56 8.10 -1.17
CA GLU A 118 -14.06 9.10 -2.13
C GLU A 118 -13.12 8.45 -3.15
N TRP A 119 -12.25 7.57 -2.68
CA TRP A 119 -11.33 6.82 -3.54
C TRP A 119 -12.04 5.75 -4.37
N LYS A 120 -13.24 5.31 -3.98
CA LYS A 120 -13.96 4.18 -4.57
C LYS A 120 -13.08 2.93 -4.63
N ALA A 121 -12.47 2.59 -3.50
CA ALA A 121 -11.47 1.55 -3.39
C ALA A 121 -12.00 0.17 -3.84
N ASP A 122 -11.18 -0.56 -4.60
CA ASP A 122 -11.35 -1.99 -4.87
C ASP A 122 -10.63 -2.85 -3.83
N VAL A 123 -9.49 -2.34 -3.33
CA VAL A 123 -8.66 -2.98 -2.30
C VAL A 123 -8.25 -1.94 -1.27
N VAL A 124 -8.36 -2.31 0.01
CA VAL A 124 -7.91 -1.52 1.17
C VAL A 124 -6.86 -2.35 1.92
N ILE A 125 -5.70 -1.78 2.20
CA ILE A 125 -4.59 -2.46 2.89
C ILE A 125 -4.19 -1.62 4.10
N ALA A 126 -4.11 -2.23 5.29
CA ALA A 126 -3.88 -1.52 6.55
C ALA A 126 -3.08 -2.38 7.56
N PRO A 127 -2.62 -1.85 8.70
CA PRO A 127 -2.05 -2.64 9.78
C PRO A 127 -3.06 -3.63 10.35
N ARG A 128 -2.56 -4.70 11.00
CA ARG A 128 -3.36 -5.51 11.91
C ARG A 128 -3.59 -4.74 13.22
N SER A 129 -4.59 -5.17 14.01
CA SER A 129 -4.90 -4.59 15.33
C SER A 129 -3.93 -5.00 16.45
N ASN A 130 -2.88 -5.77 16.14
CA ASN A 130 -1.84 -6.20 17.06
C ASN A 130 -0.46 -5.75 16.55
N ASP A 131 0.06 -4.70 17.13
CA ASP A 131 1.33 -4.08 16.77
C ASP A 131 1.98 -3.47 18.02
N TYR A 132 3.29 -3.14 17.97
CA TYR A 132 3.97 -2.49 19.09
C TYR A 132 3.50 -1.05 19.28
N HIS A 133 3.20 -0.34 18.20
CA HIS A 133 2.81 1.06 18.25
C HIS A 133 1.30 1.22 18.46
N PRO A 134 0.83 2.05 19.43
CA PRO A 134 -0.61 2.27 19.64
C PRO A 134 -1.32 2.76 18.39
N ASP A 135 -0.75 3.72 17.65
CA ASP A 135 -1.37 4.28 16.45
C ASP A 135 -1.51 3.24 15.33
N HIS A 136 -0.56 2.29 15.19
CA HIS A 136 -0.71 1.18 14.25
C HIS A 136 -1.89 0.30 14.63
N ARG A 137 -1.99 -0.07 15.94
CA ARG A 137 -3.11 -0.89 16.43
C ARG A 137 -4.44 -0.21 16.19
N TYR A 138 -4.54 1.08 16.54
CA TYR A 138 -5.80 1.82 16.39
C TYR A 138 -6.14 2.13 14.94
N THR A 139 -5.17 2.36 14.07
CA THR A 139 -5.39 2.39 12.62
C THR A 139 -5.98 1.07 12.13
N GLY A 140 -5.42 -0.07 12.55
CA GLY A 140 -5.96 -1.39 12.23
C GLY A 140 -7.41 -1.56 12.70
N VAL A 141 -7.71 -1.21 13.95
CA VAL A 141 -9.09 -1.25 14.51
C VAL A 141 -10.04 -0.35 13.73
N LEU A 142 -9.65 0.89 13.46
CA LEU A 142 -10.46 1.86 12.73
C LEU A 142 -10.80 1.42 11.31
N VAL A 143 -9.84 0.79 10.62
CA VAL A 143 -10.05 0.26 9.26
C VAL A 143 -10.92 -1.00 9.29
N GLN A 144 -10.75 -1.89 10.28
CA GLN A 144 -11.62 -3.04 10.50
C GLN A 144 -13.07 -2.59 10.77
N ASP A 145 -13.26 -1.60 11.64
CA ASP A 145 -14.57 -1.00 11.92
C ASP A 145 -15.20 -0.36 10.68
N ALA A 146 -14.40 0.21 9.78
CA ALA A 146 -14.87 0.81 8.54
C ALA A 146 -15.32 -0.23 7.51
N ALA A 147 -14.82 -1.47 7.56
CA ALA A 147 -14.99 -2.48 6.50
C ALA A 147 -16.45 -2.76 6.14
N PHE A 148 -17.34 -2.89 7.11
CA PHE A 148 -18.78 -2.99 6.85
C PHE A 148 -19.40 -1.63 6.55
N MET A 149 -18.99 -0.58 7.27
CA MET A 149 -19.63 0.73 7.27
C MET A 149 -19.46 1.50 5.97
N VAL A 150 -18.45 1.20 5.14
CA VAL A 150 -18.30 1.86 3.82
C VAL A 150 -19.46 1.59 2.87
N GLY A 151 -20.25 0.52 3.10
CA GLY A 151 -21.45 0.19 2.33
C GLY A 151 -22.75 0.73 2.92
N VAL A 152 -22.75 1.30 4.15
CA VAL A 152 -23.98 1.69 4.87
C VAL A 152 -24.37 3.12 4.52
N PRO A 153 -25.53 3.38 3.86
CA PRO A 153 -25.89 4.71 3.36
C PRO A 153 -25.98 5.79 4.44
N ASN A 154 -26.50 5.45 5.62
CA ASN A 154 -26.73 6.42 6.71
C ASN A 154 -25.48 6.67 7.58
N VAL A 155 -24.36 6.05 7.27
CA VAL A 155 -23.06 6.35 7.88
C VAL A 155 -22.28 7.25 6.92
N ALA A 156 -21.78 8.40 7.40
CA ALA A 156 -21.14 9.42 6.56
C ALA A 156 -21.97 9.74 5.28
N PRO A 157 -23.24 10.20 5.42
CA PRO A 157 -24.19 10.32 4.29
C PRO A 157 -23.81 11.42 3.30
N ASP A 158 -22.82 12.23 3.62
CA ASP A 158 -22.21 13.25 2.76
C ASP A 158 -21.39 12.67 1.60
N ILE A 159 -20.97 11.40 1.67
CA ILE A 159 -20.24 10.70 0.60
C ILE A 159 -21.01 9.42 0.23
N GLU A 160 -21.23 9.21 -1.07
CA GLU A 160 -21.97 8.05 -1.58
C GLU A 160 -21.37 6.72 -1.08
N PRO A 161 -22.19 5.80 -0.54
CA PRO A 161 -21.71 4.50 -0.05
C PRO A 161 -21.22 3.61 -1.19
N LEU A 162 -20.28 2.74 -0.88
CA LEU A 162 -19.80 1.76 -1.86
C LEU A 162 -20.85 0.66 -2.06
N ARG A 163 -21.26 0.45 -3.33
CA ARG A 163 -22.23 -0.61 -3.70
C ARG A 163 -21.60 -1.99 -3.71
N LYS A 164 -20.28 -2.07 -3.89
CA LYS A 164 -19.46 -3.26 -3.77
C LYS A 164 -18.42 -3.01 -2.68
N ASN A 165 -18.41 -3.87 -1.67
CA ASN A 165 -17.44 -3.76 -0.59
C ASN A 165 -16.04 -4.14 -1.12
N PRO A 166 -14.98 -3.38 -0.79
CA PRO A 166 -13.60 -3.72 -1.13
C PRO A 166 -13.15 -5.05 -0.53
N VAL A 167 -12.06 -5.59 -1.05
CA VAL A 167 -11.25 -6.58 -0.34
C VAL A 167 -10.36 -5.82 0.64
N PHE A 168 -10.37 -6.23 1.91
CA PHE A 168 -9.51 -5.69 2.95
C PHE A 168 -8.35 -6.65 3.21
N LEU A 169 -7.15 -6.10 3.34
CA LEU A 169 -5.92 -6.84 3.56
C LEU A 169 -5.12 -6.19 4.70
N TYR A 170 -4.24 -6.99 5.31
CA TYR A 170 -3.29 -6.50 6.30
C TYR A 170 -1.88 -6.46 5.74
N PHE A 171 -1.10 -5.47 6.19
CA PHE A 171 0.34 -5.42 5.97
C PHE A 171 1.06 -6.55 6.68
N GLN A 172 2.15 -7.02 6.09
CA GLN A 172 3.07 -7.94 6.76
C GLN A 172 3.66 -7.30 8.02
N ASP A 173 3.63 -8.07 9.10
CA ASP A 173 4.34 -7.79 10.35
C ASP A 173 5.04 -9.05 10.91
N ASN A 174 5.66 -8.94 12.08
CA ASN A 174 6.38 -10.02 12.73
C ASN A 174 5.75 -10.44 14.09
N PHE A 175 4.57 -9.91 14.42
CA PHE A 175 3.89 -10.21 15.67
C PHE A 175 3.21 -11.57 15.60
N LYS A 176 3.36 -12.35 16.70
CA LYS A 176 2.86 -13.73 16.77
C LYS A 176 1.62 -13.88 17.64
N LYS A 177 1.27 -12.86 18.41
CA LYS A 177 0.12 -12.89 19.35
C LYS A 177 -0.87 -11.78 18.98
N PRO A 178 -2.21 -12.06 19.02
CA PRO A 178 -2.82 -13.36 19.34
C PRO A 178 -2.55 -14.44 18.27
N ASN A 179 -2.39 -14.07 16.99
CA ASN A 179 -2.11 -14.98 15.89
C ASN A 179 -0.91 -14.47 15.06
N PRO A 180 -0.05 -15.36 14.54
CA PRO A 180 1.00 -14.95 13.61
C PRO A 180 0.38 -14.41 12.31
N PHE A 181 1.11 -13.54 11.62
CA PHE A 181 0.77 -13.08 10.28
C PHE A 181 0.78 -14.26 9.29
N GLN A 182 -0.21 -14.28 8.38
CA GLN A 182 -0.31 -15.26 7.30
C GLN A 182 -0.03 -14.60 5.96
N ALA A 183 0.97 -15.08 5.23
CA ALA A 183 1.31 -14.55 3.92
C ALA A 183 0.39 -15.13 2.83
N ASP A 184 -0.90 -14.72 2.82
CA ASP A 184 -1.88 -15.20 1.83
C ASP A 184 -1.51 -14.77 0.41
N ILE A 185 -1.01 -13.54 0.27
CA ILE A 185 -0.58 -12.95 -0.99
C ILE A 185 0.85 -12.44 -0.81
N ALA A 186 1.78 -12.91 -1.63
CA ALA A 186 3.13 -12.38 -1.71
C ALA A 186 3.41 -11.84 -3.10
N VAL A 187 3.96 -10.63 -3.18
CA VAL A 187 4.27 -9.92 -4.41
C VAL A 187 5.78 -9.82 -4.57
N ASP A 188 6.32 -10.34 -5.67
CA ASP A 188 7.73 -10.13 -6.03
C ASP A 188 7.94 -8.67 -6.45
N ILE A 189 8.65 -7.92 -5.61
CA ILE A 189 8.99 -6.52 -5.85
C ILE A 189 10.42 -6.32 -6.35
N THR A 190 11.13 -7.40 -6.65
CA THR A 190 12.51 -7.35 -7.17
C THR A 190 12.62 -6.41 -8.39
N PRO A 191 11.70 -6.46 -9.38
CA PRO A 191 11.79 -5.58 -10.56
C PRO A 191 11.66 -4.09 -10.27
N VAL A 192 11.04 -3.73 -9.15
CA VAL A 192 10.73 -2.32 -8.79
C VAL A 192 11.43 -1.87 -7.50
N ILE A 193 12.41 -2.62 -7.03
CA ILE A 193 13.10 -2.32 -5.77
C ILE A 193 13.68 -0.90 -5.76
N ASP A 194 14.18 -0.44 -6.89
CA ASP A 194 14.75 0.90 -7.02
C ASP A 194 13.70 1.99 -6.83
N LYS A 195 12.46 1.77 -7.30
CA LYS A 195 11.35 2.69 -7.05
C LYS A 195 10.96 2.72 -5.59
N LYS A 196 10.84 1.55 -4.95
CA LYS A 196 10.60 1.47 -3.50
C LYS A 196 11.64 2.26 -2.72
N LEU A 197 12.93 2.04 -3.00
CA LEU A 197 14.02 2.75 -2.33
C LEU A 197 13.97 4.26 -2.59
N ALA A 198 13.60 4.68 -3.80
CA ALA A 198 13.41 6.11 -4.10
C ALA A 198 12.26 6.73 -3.30
N GLY A 199 11.16 5.99 -3.06
CA GLY A 199 10.09 6.42 -2.16
C GLY A 199 10.60 6.58 -0.72
N LEU A 200 11.24 5.55 -0.16
CA LEU A 200 11.81 5.60 1.19
C LEU A 200 12.79 6.75 1.36
N ASP A 201 13.68 6.99 0.38
CA ASP A 201 14.66 8.08 0.41
C ASP A 201 14.02 9.48 0.53
N ALA A 202 12.77 9.64 0.14
CA ALA A 202 12.07 10.93 0.30
C ALA A 202 11.79 11.29 1.77
N HIS A 203 11.68 10.31 2.66
CA HIS A 203 11.44 10.51 4.09
C HIS A 203 12.74 10.78 4.85
N GLN A 204 13.38 11.90 4.57
CA GLN A 204 14.67 12.27 5.15
C GLN A 204 14.63 12.32 6.68
N SER A 205 13.58 12.92 7.25
CA SER A 205 13.40 13.03 8.71
C SER A 205 13.31 11.67 9.40
N GLN A 206 12.85 10.64 8.70
CA GLN A 206 12.62 9.33 9.28
C GLN A 206 13.80 8.38 9.09
N PHE A 207 14.26 8.18 7.84
CA PHE A 207 15.25 7.14 7.56
C PHE A 207 16.68 7.53 7.85
N TYR A 208 16.98 8.84 7.95
CA TYR A 208 18.34 9.33 8.21
C TYR A 208 18.49 10.06 9.55
N GLU A 209 17.36 10.36 10.23
CA GLU A 209 17.37 11.10 11.49
C GLU A 209 16.67 10.32 12.61
N TRP A 210 15.33 10.19 12.59
CA TRP A 210 14.53 9.62 13.67
C TRP A 210 14.77 8.13 13.91
N LEU A 211 14.61 7.30 12.88
CA LEU A 211 14.72 5.84 13.03
C LEU A 211 16.14 5.39 13.40
N PRO A 212 17.22 6.01 12.89
CA PRO A 212 18.56 5.78 13.40
C PRO A 212 18.71 6.14 14.87
N TRP A 213 18.20 7.33 15.27
CA TRP A 213 18.29 7.78 16.65
C TRP A 213 17.56 6.86 17.63
N VAL A 214 16.30 6.56 17.37
CA VAL A 214 15.52 5.69 18.25
C VAL A 214 16.05 4.24 18.29
N GLY A 215 16.72 3.81 17.23
CA GLY A 215 17.37 2.52 17.11
C GLY A 215 18.82 2.47 17.60
N ASN A 216 19.39 3.60 18.03
CA ASN A 216 20.79 3.76 18.46
C ASN A 216 21.81 3.28 17.39
N TYR A 217 21.60 3.68 16.11
CA TYR A 217 22.52 3.36 15.01
C TYR A 217 22.77 4.56 14.08
N GLU A 218 22.76 5.80 14.60
CA GLU A 218 22.99 7.04 13.84
C GLU A 218 24.33 7.04 13.13
N GLU A 219 25.34 6.41 13.74
CA GLU A 219 26.68 6.33 13.17
C GLU A 219 26.76 5.47 11.90
N GLU A 220 25.75 4.63 11.67
CA GLU A 220 25.66 3.81 10.46
C GLU A 220 25.05 4.58 9.27
N VAL A 221 24.47 5.77 9.50
CA VAL A 221 23.92 6.60 8.42
C VAL A 221 25.08 7.12 7.57
N PRO A 222 25.12 6.84 6.27
CA PRO A 222 26.20 7.30 5.42
C PRO A 222 26.25 8.85 5.36
N LYS A 223 27.45 9.41 5.41
CA LYS A 223 27.65 10.84 5.17
C LYS A 223 27.57 11.20 3.69
N ASP A 224 27.79 10.22 2.81
CA ASP A 224 27.74 10.36 1.36
C ASP A 224 26.38 9.93 0.83
N PRO A 225 25.59 10.85 0.24
CA PRO A 225 24.27 10.52 -0.33
C PRO A 225 24.29 9.42 -1.41
N ALA A 226 25.41 9.24 -2.12
CA ALA A 226 25.56 8.17 -3.09
C ALA A 226 25.42 6.75 -2.47
N LYS A 227 25.57 6.64 -1.14
CA LYS A 227 25.42 5.40 -0.39
C LYS A 227 24.02 5.18 0.21
N TYR A 228 23.13 6.15 0.12
CA TYR A 228 21.80 6.07 0.73
C TYR A 228 20.98 4.90 0.22
N LYS A 229 21.00 4.63 -1.08
CA LYS A 229 20.28 3.51 -1.67
C LYS A 229 20.72 2.16 -1.06
N ALA A 230 22.03 1.91 -0.93
CA ALA A 230 22.54 0.68 -0.35
C ALA A 230 22.20 0.57 1.15
N TYR A 231 22.28 1.69 1.88
CA TYR A 231 21.90 1.78 3.28
C TYR A 231 20.40 1.46 3.48
N LEU A 232 19.50 2.08 2.71
CA LEU A 232 18.07 1.80 2.78
C LEU A 232 17.75 0.34 2.42
N LEU A 233 18.40 -0.21 1.39
CA LEU A 233 18.23 -1.61 1.02
C LEU A 233 18.59 -2.53 2.20
N GLN A 234 19.70 -2.28 2.87
CA GLN A 234 20.14 -3.06 4.01
C GLN A 234 19.22 -2.92 5.24
N LYS A 235 18.76 -1.70 5.53
CA LYS A 235 18.02 -1.39 6.77
C LYS A 235 16.51 -1.59 6.66
N ARG A 236 15.93 -1.51 5.47
CA ARG A 236 14.47 -1.41 5.27
C ARG A 236 13.88 -2.49 4.38
N VAL A 237 14.71 -3.30 3.75
CA VAL A 237 14.23 -4.37 2.86
C VAL A 237 14.77 -5.71 3.32
N SER A 238 13.86 -6.65 3.57
CA SER A 238 14.20 -8.01 3.96
C SER A 238 14.06 -8.97 2.78
N LYS A 239 14.84 -10.04 2.79
CA LYS A 239 14.61 -11.20 1.92
C LYS A 239 13.32 -11.91 2.35
N PRO A 240 12.60 -12.58 1.42
CA PRO A 240 11.45 -13.39 1.77
C PRO A 240 11.81 -14.45 2.82
N ASN A 241 11.04 -14.54 3.90
CA ASN A 241 11.14 -15.66 4.84
C ASN A 241 10.46 -16.90 4.24
N ALA A 242 10.51 -18.04 4.94
CA ALA A 242 9.96 -19.30 4.44
C ALA A 242 8.45 -19.25 4.14
N GLU A 243 7.68 -18.50 4.91
CA GLU A 243 6.24 -18.33 4.72
C GLU A 243 5.94 -17.49 3.48
N VAL A 244 6.61 -16.34 3.35
CA VAL A 244 6.51 -15.49 2.15
C VAL A 244 6.99 -16.22 0.91
N GLN A 245 8.08 -17.02 1.02
CA GLN A 245 8.58 -17.83 -0.09
C GLN A 245 7.53 -18.86 -0.56
N LYS A 246 6.86 -19.54 0.37
CA LYS A 246 5.77 -20.48 0.05
C LYS A 246 4.60 -19.78 -0.66
N SER A 247 4.25 -18.57 -0.23
CA SER A 247 3.23 -17.77 -0.90
C SER A 247 3.66 -17.34 -2.31
N LEU A 248 4.92 -16.93 -2.51
CA LEU A 248 5.46 -16.66 -3.84
C LEU A 248 5.37 -17.89 -4.76
N GLU A 249 5.70 -19.08 -4.25
CA GLU A 249 5.58 -20.33 -5.01
C GLU A 249 4.14 -20.62 -5.43
N LYS A 250 3.18 -20.39 -4.54
CA LYS A 250 1.74 -20.52 -4.85
C LYS A 250 1.32 -19.63 -6.01
N TRP A 251 1.78 -18.36 -6.02
CA TRP A 251 1.29 -17.36 -6.96
C TRP A 251 2.06 -17.29 -8.27
N TYR A 252 3.38 -17.56 -8.24
CA TYR A 252 4.27 -17.43 -9.39
C TYR A 252 4.84 -18.74 -9.92
N GLY A 253 4.64 -19.86 -9.19
CA GLY A 253 5.35 -21.11 -9.47
C GLY A 253 6.78 -21.14 -8.91
N ALA A 254 7.32 -22.34 -8.68
CA ALA A 254 8.59 -22.54 -7.97
C ALA A 254 9.78 -21.86 -8.70
N THR A 255 9.83 -21.95 -10.04
CA THR A 255 10.94 -21.40 -10.83
C THR A 255 11.07 -19.89 -10.70
N ARG A 256 9.96 -19.16 -10.77
CA ARG A 256 9.95 -17.71 -10.65
C ARG A 256 10.13 -17.27 -9.19
N ALA A 257 9.46 -17.94 -8.26
CA ALA A 257 9.57 -17.66 -6.84
C ALA A 257 11.02 -17.77 -6.32
N ALA A 258 11.80 -18.74 -6.83
CA ALA A 258 13.20 -18.91 -6.47
C ALA A 258 14.10 -17.75 -6.92
N LYS A 259 13.66 -16.92 -7.87
CA LYS A 259 14.39 -15.73 -8.36
C LYS A 259 14.00 -14.45 -7.64
N ALA A 260 12.93 -14.45 -6.87
CA ALA A 260 12.47 -13.28 -6.13
C ALA A 260 13.44 -12.97 -4.98
N LEU A 261 14.15 -11.85 -5.07
CA LEU A 261 15.07 -11.38 -4.05
C LEU A 261 14.38 -10.60 -2.93
N TYR A 262 13.30 -9.91 -3.28
CA TYR A 262 12.53 -9.04 -2.39
C TYR A 262 11.05 -9.23 -2.62
N ALA A 263 10.27 -9.26 -1.54
CA ALA A 263 8.83 -9.40 -1.61
C ALA A 263 8.12 -8.54 -0.57
N GLU A 264 6.87 -8.20 -0.86
CA GLU A 264 5.90 -7.68 0.10
C GLU A 264 4.75 -8.67 0.21
N ALA A 265 4.25 -8.88 1.42
CA ALA A 265 3.19 -9.85 1.65
C ALA A 265 2.00 -9.22 2.37
N PHE A 266 0.82 -9.80 2.13
CA PHE A 266 -0.45 -9.34 2.65
C PHE A 266 -1.26 -10.53 3.16
N GLU A 267 -1.96 -10.32 4.29
CA GLU A 267 -2.90 -11.27 4.87
C GLU A 267 -4.33 -10.84 4.52
N ILE A 268 -5.22 -11.78 4.22
CA ILE A 268 -6.62 -11.46 3.92
C ILE A 268 -7.36 -11.19 5.22
N CYS A 269 -7.98 -10.01 5.32
CA CYS A 269 -8.88 -9.68 6.42
C CYS A 269 -10.21 -10.42 6.27
N GLU A 270 -10.76 -10.95 7.38
CA GLU A 270 -12.05 -11.65 7.40
C GLU A 270 -13.27 -10.71 7.20
N TYR A 271 -13.04 -9.38 7.16
CA TYR A 271 -14.09 -8.38 6.94
C TYR A 271 -14.06 -7.86 5.50
N GLY A 272 -15.20 -7.33 5.04
CA GLY A 272 -15.37 -6.91 3.66
C GLY A 272 -15.63 -8.07 2.69
N THR A 273 -15.35 -7.87 1.40
CA THR A 273 -15.48 -8.92 0.39
C THR A 273 -14.43 -9.99 0.59
N GLN A 274 -14.86 -11.25 0.73
CA GLN A 274 -13.96 -12.40 0.82
C GLN A 274 -13.58 -12.85 -0.60
N PRO A 275 -12.28 -12.71 -0.99
CA PRO A 275 -11.87 -12.97 -2.36
C PRO A 275 -11.65 -14.47 -2.60
N THR A 276 -12.05 -14.94 -3.77
CA THR A 276 -11.59 -16.22 -4.32
C THR A 276 -10.16 -16.08 -4.87
N GLU A 277 -9.49 -17.19 -5.18
CA GLU A 277 -8.18 -17.17 -5.82
C GLU A 277 -8.22 -16.45 -7.19
N ALA A 278 -9.30 -16.61 -7.95
CA ALA A 278 -9.52 -15.89 -9.20
C ALA A 278 -9.68 -14.36 -8.97
N ASP A 279 -10.34 -13.97 -7.87
CA ASP A 279 -10.43 -12.55 -7.50
C ASP A 279 -9.07 -11.98 -7.14
N ILE A 280 -8.24 -12.71 -6.39
CA ILE A 280 -6.87 -12.27 -6.06
C ILE A 280 -6.05 -12.08 -7.33
N ARG A 281 -6.08 -13.03 -8.29
CA ARG A 281 -5.36 -12.86 -9.57
C ARG A 281 -5.85 -11.66 -10.38
N ARG A 282 -7.15 -11.35 -10.32
CA ARG A 282 -7.73 -10.16 -10.95
C ARG A 282 -7.33 -8.87 -10.24
N LEU A 283 -7.30 -8.87 -8.90
CA LEU A 283 -6.96 -7.70 -8.08
C LEU A 283 -5.45 -7.45 -7.98
N PHE A 284 -4.62 -8.48 -8.16
CA PHE A 284 -3.17 -8.42 -8.20
C PHE A 284 -2.65 -8.96 -9.55
N PRO A 285 -2.81 -8.19 -10.64
CA PRO A 285 -2.51 -8.66 -11.99
C PRO A 285 -1.03 -8.96 -12.24
N MET A 286 -0.14 -8.58 -11.32
CA MET A 286 1.28 -8.97 -11.33
C MET A 286 1.51 -10.43 -10.93
N LEU A 287 0.53 -11.10 -10.29
CA LEU A 287 0.62 -12.51 -9.88
C LEU A 287 0.38 -13.43 -11.09
N LYS A 288 1.38 -13.57 -11.94
CA LYS A 288 1.34 -14.43 -13.13
C LYS A 288 2.33 -15.57 -12.95
N ALA A 289 1.84 -16.80 -13.03
CA ALA A 289 2.70 -17.95 -13.28
C ALA A 289 3.30 -17.83 -14.69
N ASP A 290 4.50 -18.36 -14.88
CA ASP A 290 5.17 -18.45 -16.20
C ASP A 290 4.36 -19.30 -17.16
#